data_050c42151aa3f4bf3a608a036d970e31
#
_entry.id   050c42151aa3f4bf3a608a036d970e31
#
_cell.length_a   1.000
_cell.length_b   1.000
_cell.length_c   1.000
_cell.angle_alpha   90.00
_cell.angle_beta   90.00
_cell.angle_gamma   90.00
#
_symmetry.space_group_name_H-M   'P 1'
#
loop_
_entity.id
_entity.type
_entity.pdbx_description
1 polymer ?
#
loop_
_entity_poly.entity_id
_entity_poly.type
_entity_poly.pdbx_seq_one_letter_code
_entity_poly.pdbx_strand_id
1 'polypeptide(L)'
;MKITDINVKTFRYESQIVRDDEGHTHPDPDLKEHKVKTTLFSIHTDEGISGYSFGVGKEITENVIAPILIGEDPFYREKLWQKLNHMQRIGQESLNDKVLSNVDLALWDTIGKILKQPINRILGLYRDKVPAYASTMCGDEMNGGLSTPEEYAKFAEWCIKERGYQAFKLHTWYPPIKWAPDPKMDIKACAAVREAVGDDIPLMLDPHHNYSRLDALWIGKELEKLNFHWMEEPMDESSMSSYIWLSD
;
A
#
# COMPACT_ATOMS: atom_id res chain seq x y z
N MET A 1 -0.41 -33.21 7.98
CA MET A 1 0.66 -32.21 7.94
C MET A 1 0.59 -31.36 9.18
N LYS A 2 1.72 -30.99 9.76
CA LYS A 2 1.78 -30.14 10.96
C LYS A 2 2.86 -29.09 10.81
N ILE A 3 2.60 -27.90 11.34
CA ILE A 3 3.60 -26.87 11.55
C ILE A 3 4.54 -27.34 12.66
N THR A 4 5.82 -27.45 12.38
CA THR A 4 6.83 -27.98 13.32
C THR A 4 7.69 -26.90 13.91
N ASP A 5 7.90 -25.80 13.18
CA ASP A 5 8.77 -24.73 13.61
C ASP A 5 8.41 -23.40 12.94
N ILE A 6 8.73 -22.32 13.63
CA ILE A 6 8.54 -20.94 13.13
C ILE A 6 9.80 -20.14 13.42
N ASN A 7 10.38 -19.56 12.39
CA ASN A 7 11.63 -18.83 12.50
C ASN A 7 11.51 -17.37 12.03
N VAL A 8 12.27 -16.49 12.66
CA VAL A 8 12.43 -15.11 12.26
C VAL A 8 13.92 -14.80 12.06
N LYS A 9 14.29 -14.50 10.82
CA LYS A 9 15.64 -14.04 10.48
C LYS A 9 15.63 -12.55 10.20
N THR A 10 16.48 -11.81 10.91
CA THR A 10 16.70 -10.39 10.63
C THR A 10 17.84 -10.24 9.64
N PHE A 11 17.64 -9.42 8.62
CA PHE A 11 18.70 -9.02 7.70
C PHE A 11 18.65 -7.52 7.42
N ARG A 12 19.71 -7.02 6.84
CA ARG A 12 19.85 -5.63 6.42
C ARG A 12 20.14 -5.60 4.93
N TYR A 13 19.58 -4.62 4.27
CA TYR A 13 19.85 -4.35 2.85
C TYR A 13 20.09 -2.85 2.67
N GLU A 14 20.78 -2.50 1.62
CA GLU A 14 21.00 -1.12 1.22
C GLU A 14 19.76 -0.59 0.52
N SER A 15 19.34 0.60 0.89
CA SER A 15 18.15 1.25 0.34
C SER A 15 18.45 2.71 0.05
N GLN A 16 17.90 3.21 -1.04
CA GLN A 16 17.88 4.64 -1.38
C GLN A 16 16.51 5.26 -1.03
N ILE A 17 15.68 4.52 -0.30
CA ILE A 17 14.35 4.96 0.11
C ILE A 17 14.39 5.33 1.58
N VAL A 18 14.03 6.55 1.90
CA VAL A 18 13.80 7.04 3.26
C VAL A 18 12.32 7.00 3.61
N ARG A 19 12.03 6.92 4.89
CA ARG A 19 10.68 7.08 5.41
C ARG A 19 10.64 8.38 6.19
N ASP A 20 9.63 9.22 5.89
CA ASP A 20 9.38 10.43 6.66
C ASP A 20 8.70 10.13 8.00
N ASP A 21 8.47 11.17 8.81
CA ASP A 21 7.86 11.07 10.14
C ASP A 21 6.40 10.62 10.08
N GLU A 22 5.73 10.80 8.96
CA GLU A 22 4.35 10.36 8.72
C GLU A 22 4.28 8.93 8.17
N GLY A 23 5.42 8.34 7.87
CA GLY A 23 5.54 6.95 7.43
C GLY A 23 5.54 6.74 5.92
N HIS A 24 5.51 7.80 5.13
CA HIS A 24 5.64 7.72 3.68
C HIS A 24 7.07 7.37 3.27
N THR A 25 7.19 6.75 2.13
CA THR A 25 8.50 6.33 1.60
C THR A 25 8.85 7.14 0.36
N HIS A 26 10.00 7.80 0.41
CA HIS A 26 10.52 8.61 -0.68
C HIS A 26 11.90 8.12 -1.09
N PRO A 27 12.33 8.31 -2.36
CA PRO A 27 13.73 8.19 -2.71
C PRO A 27 14.57 9.16 -1.88
N ASP A 28 15.75 8.73 -1.43
CA ASP A 28 16.68 9.62 -0.72
C ASP A 28 17.16 10.71 -1.69
N PRO A 29 16.91 12.02 -1.44
CA PRO A 29 17.28 13.09 -2.35
C PRO A 29 18.79 13.22 -2.54
N ASP A 30 19.57 12.81 -1.55
CA ASP A 30 21.02 12.77 -1.63
C ASP A 30 21.57 11.49 -2.27
N LEU A 31 20.70 10.54 -2.63
CA LEU A 31 21.03 9.21 -3.15
C LEU A 31 22.01 8.45 -2.26
N LYS A 32 22.05 8.76 -0.97
CA LYS A 32 22.88 8.06 -0.01
C LYS A 32 22.26 6.72 0.33
N GLU A 33 23.00 5.67 0.10
CA GLU A 33 22.61 4.34 0.56
C GLU A 33 22.59 4.28 2.09
N HIS A 34 21.49 3.82 2.62
CA HIS A 34 21.37 3.54 4.04
C HIS A 34 20.90 2.12 4.28
N LYS A 35 21.25 1.56 5.42
CA LYS A 35 20.91 0.18 5.75
C LYS A 35 19.54 0.10 6.42
N VAL A 36 18.61 -0.48 5.72
CA VAL A 36 17.27 -0.80 6.25
C VAL A 36 17.29 -2.20 6.86
N LYS A 37 16.65 -2.35 8.01
CA LYS A 37 16.47 -3.62 8.70
C LYS A 37 15.09 -4.18 8.41
N THR A 38 15.01 -5.45 8.01
CA THR A 38 13.75 -6.18 7.89
C THR A 38 13.88 -7.59 8.45
N THR A 39 12.75 -8.27 8.60
CA THR A 39 12.68 -9.66 9.07
C THR A 39 12.03 -10.55 8.03
N LEU A 40 12.58 -11.72 7.83
CA LEU A 40 11.95 -12.82 7.12
C LEU A 40 11.32 -13.75 8.16
N PHE A 41 10.02 -13.88 8.09
CA PHE A 41 9.22 -14.81 8.88
C PHE A 41 9.01 -16.10 8.07
N SER A 42 9.18 -17.26 8.69
CA SER A 42 9.02 -18.56 8.03
C SER A 42 8.27 -19.56 8.90
N ILE A 43 7.33 -20.27 8.28
CA ILE A 43 6.60 -21.39 8.85
C ILE A 43 7.14 -22.66 8.22
N HIS A 44 7.51 -23.66 9.03
CA HIS A 44 8.05 -24.94 8.57
C HIS A 44 7.09 -26.08 8.95
N THR A 45 7.00 -27.07 8.06
CA THR A 45 6.12 -28.25 8.26
C THR A 45 6.92 -29.53 8.38
N ASP A 46 6.30 -30.57 8.95
CA ASP A 46 6.84 -31.95 9.05
C ASP A 46 7.09 -32.62 7.70
N GLU A 47 6.54 -32.08 6.61
CA GLU A 47 6.78 -32.56 5.24
C GLU A 47 7.86 -31.77 4.49
N GLY A 48 8.60 -30.88 5.20
CA GLY A 48 9.71 -30.11 4.64
C GLY A 48 9.29 -28.93 3.77
N ILE A 49 8.00 -28.59 3.73
CA ILE A 49 7.49 -27.41 3.03
C ILE A 49 7.52 -26.20 3.95
N SER A 50 7.94 -25.05 3.41
CA SER A 50 8.04 -23.81 4.17
C SER A 50 7.37 -22.65 3.46
N GLY A 51 6.57 -21.90 4.22
CA GLY A 51 5.98 -20.64 3.77
C GLY A 51 6.67 -19.43 4.39
N TYR A 52 6.60 -18.29 3.70
CA TYR A 52 7.35 -17.09 4.04
C TYR A 52 6.52 -15.82 3.95
N SER A 53 6.87 -14.86 4.81
CA SER A 53 6.45 -13.46 4.72
C SER A 53 7.51 -12.54 5.33
N PHE A 54 7.26 -11.24 5.33
CA PHE A 54 8.17 -10.24 5.88
C PHE A 54 7.52 -9.44 7.01
N GLY A 55 8.34 -8.78 7.84
CA GLY A 55 7.86 -7.76 8.76
C GLY A 55 7.29 -8.28 10.09
N VAL A 56 7.37 -9.58 10.38
CA VAL A 56 6.98 -10.13 11.68
C VAL A 56 8.20 -10.12 12.63
N GLY A 57 8.02 -9.56 13.82
CA GLY A 57 9.08 -9.47 14.82
C GLY A 57 9.34 -10.79 15.55
N LYS A 58 10.59 -10.96 16.07
CA LYS A 58 10.98 -12.18 16.76
C LYS A 58 10.21 -12.38 18.07
N GLU A 59 10.12 -11.36 18.90
CA GLU A 59 9.50 -11.43 20.22
C GLU A 59 8.02 -11.84 20.15
N ILE A 60 7.24 -11.19 19.29
CA ILE A 60 5.83 -11.53 19.09
C ILE A 60 5.66 -12.95 18.51
N THR A 61 6.62 -13.38 17.68
CA THR A 61 6.63 -14.75 17.14
C THR A 61 6.82 -15.77 18.25
N GLU A 62 7.81 -15.61 19.10
CA GLU A 62 8.14 -16.56 20.16
C GLU A 62 7.07 -16.61 21.26
N ASN A 63 6.53 -15.45 21.65
CA ASN A 63 5.62 -15.35 22.80
C ASN A 63 4.15 -15.57 22.46
N VAL A 64 3.72 -15.33 21.22
CA VAL A 64 2.29 -15.37 20.85
C VAL A 64 2.03 -16.26 19.64
N ILE A 65 2.75 -16.06 18.54
CA ILE A 65 2.41 -16.71 17.27
C ILE A 65 2.78 -18.20 17.31
N ALA A 66 4.00 -18.54 17.69
CA ALA A 66 4.48 -19.92 17.71
C ALA A 66 3.67 -20.82 18.64
N PRO A 67 3.29 -20.41 19.88
CA PRO A 67 2.42 -21.20 20.73
C PRO A 67 1.04 -21.54 20.14
N ILE A 68 0.53 -20.71 19.23
CA ILE A 68 -0.78 -20.89 18.58
C ILE A 68 -0.67 -21.78 17.34
N LEU A 69 0.43 -21.67 16.58
CA LEU A 69 0.57 -22.31 15.28
C LEU A 69 1.28 -23.66 15.32
N ILE A 70 2.29 -23.84 16.21
CA ILE A 70 3.08 -25.08 16.26
C ILE A 70 2.18 -26.25 16.67
N GLY A 71 2.29 -27.35 15.90
CA GLY A 71 1.47 -28.55 16.05
C GLY A 71 0.14 -28.53 15.32
N GLU A 72 -0.30 -27.38 14.83
CA GLU A 72 -1.52 -27.25 14.04
C GLU A 72 -1.27 -27.59 12.55
N ASP A 73 -2.34 -27.93 11.84
CA ASP A 73 -2.30 -28.12 10.39
C ASP A 73 -2.49 -26.75 9.69
N PRO A 74 -1.60 -26.35 8.77
CA PRO A 74 -1.72 -25.08 8.07
C PRO A 74 -3.02 -24.91 7.28
N PHE A 75 -3.68 -26.00 6.90
CA PHE A 75 -5.01 -25.93 6.25
C PHE A 75 -6.13 -25.43 7.17
N TYR A 76 -5.95 -25.45 8.48
CA TYR A 76 -6.86 -24.77 9.41
C TYR A 76 -6.61 -23.25 9.48
N ARG A 77 -6.18 -22.64 8.39
CA ARG A 77 -5.81 -21.23 8.29
C ARG A 77 -6.83 -20.29 8.94
N GLU A 78 -8.11 -20.45 8.61
CA GLU A 78 -9.17 -19.62 9.19
C GLU A 78 -9.26 -19.76 10.71
N LYS A 79 -9.19 -20.98 11.24
CA LYS A 79 -9.14 -21.23 12.70
C LYS A 79 -7.93 -20.55 13.34
N LEU A 80 -6.77 -20.62 12.69
CA LEU A 80 -5.53 -20.02 13.19
C LEU A 80 -5.60 -18.50 13.16
N TRP A 81 -6.12 -17.92 12.08
CA TRP A 81 -6.37 -16.50 11.97
C TRP A 81 -7.32 -16.02 13.08
N GLN A 82 -8.44 -16.71 13.32
CA GLN A 82 -9.39 -16.36 14.38
C GLN A 82 -8.74 -16.39 15.77
N LYS A 83 -7.90 -17.36 16.05
CA LYS A 83 -7.16 -17.44 17.32
C LYS A 83 -6.22 -16.25 17.49
N LEU A 84 -5.46 -15.89 16.45
CA LEU A 84 -4.54 -14.74 16.47
C LEU A 84 -5.31 -13.41 16.59
N ASN A 85 -6.39 -13.24 15.83
CA ASN A 85 -7.26 -12.07 15.92
C ASN A 85 -7.89 -11.91 17.32
N HIS A 86 -8.26 -13.02 17.95
CA HIS A 86 -8.73 -12.99 19.33
C HIS A 86 -7.64 -12.49 20.29
N MET A 87 -6.39 -12.96 20.14
CA MET A 87 -5.25 -12.48 20.95
C MET A 87 -4.99 -10.99 20.76
N GLN A 88 -5.05 -10.50 19.53
CA GLN A 88 -4.97 -9.06 19.23
C GLN A 88 -6.03 -8.26 20.01
N ARG A 89 -7.28 -8.70 19.97
CA ARG A 89 -8.41 -8.03 20.62
C ARG A 89 -8.34 -7.99 22.15
N ILE A 90 -7.69 -8.95 22.77
CA ILE A 90 -7.56 -9.03 24.25
C ILE A 90 -6.29 -8.38 24.79
N GLY A 91 -5.60 -7.56 23.99
CA GLY A 91 -4.54 -6.68 24.48
C GLY A 91 -3.12 -7.06 24.09
N GLN A 92 -2.93 -7.83 23.02
CA GLN A 92 -1.60 -8.07 22.46
C GLN A 92 -1.28 -6.97 21.44
N GLU A 93 -0.93 -5.76 21.91
CA GLU A 93 -0.69 -4.58 21.07
C GLU A 93 0.36 -4.80 19.98
N SER A 94 1.37 -5.61 20.24
CA SER A 94 2.40 -5.96 19.27
C SER A 94 1.89 -6.89 18.14
N LEU A 95 0.72 -7.53 18.32
CA LEU A 95 0.02 -8.29 17.28
C LEU A 95 -0.99 -7.40 16.55
N ASN A 96 -0.50 -6.35 15.89
CA ASN A 96 -1.34 -5.46 15.10
C ASN A 96 -1.78 -6.09 13.77
N ASP A 97 -2.67 -5.41 13.03
CA ASP A 97 -3.24 -5.91 11.77
C ASP A 97 -2.16 -6.25 10.74
N LYS A 98 -1.09 -5.49 10.68
CA LYS A 98 0.05 -5.75 9.78
C LYS A 98 0.76 -7.06 10.12
N VAL A 99 0.97 -7.33 11.40
CA VAL A 99 1.59 -8.59 11.86
C VAL A 99 0.65 -9.76 11.58
N LEU A 100 -0.64 -9.63 11.92
CA LEU A 100 -1.65 -10.64 11.66
C LEU A 100 -1.75 -10.98 10.17
N SER A 101 -1.80 -9.97 9.32
CA SER A 101 -1.80 -10.12 7.86
C SER A 101 -0.55 -10.84 7.34
N ASN A 102 0.64 -10.47 7.84
CA ASN A 102 1.88 -11.12 7.42
C ASN A 102 1.97 -12.60 7.84
N VAL A 103 1.45 -12.95 9.00
CA VAL A 103 1.34 -14.37 9.42
C VAL A 103 0.39 -15.13 8.49
N ASP A 104 -0.75 -14.54 8.15
CA ASP A 104 -1.73 -15.13 7.22
C ASP A 104 -1.13 -15.31 5.81
N LEU A 105 -0.36 -14.35 5.32
CA LEU A 105 0.37 -14.49 4.06
C LEU A 105 1.35 -15.68 4.06
N ALA A 106 2.07 -15.91 5.16
CA ALA A 106 2.96 -17.07 5.28
C ALA A 106 2.20 -18.39 5.31
N LEU A 107 1.01 -18.43 5.93
CA LEU A 107 0.12 -19.60 5.88
C LEU A 107 -0.37 -19.87 4.46
N TRP A 108 -0.81 -18.83 3.73
CA TRP A 108 -1.19 -18.95 2.32
C TRP A 108 -0.03 -19.43 1.43
N ASP A 109 1.18 -18.89 1.63
CA ASP A 109 2.36 -19.34 0.88
C ASP A 109 2.66 -20.82 1.15
N THR A 110 2.52 -21.27 2.41
CA THR A 110 2.63 -22.68 2.79
C THR A 110 1.60 -23.52 2.04
N ILE A 111 0.32 -23.14 2.08
CA ILE A 111 -0.79 -23.87 1.43
C ILE A 111 -0.59 -23.95 -0.07
N GLY A 112 -0.23 -22.83 -0.72
CA GLY A 112 0.03 -22.80 -2.15
C GLY A 112 1.13 -23.74 -2.59
N LYS A 113 2.22 -23.83 -1.81
CA LYS A 113 3.33 -24.74 -2.05
C LYS A 113 2.94 -26.21 -1.82
N ILE A 114 2.17 -26.50 -0.78
CA ILE A 114 1.63 -27.84 -0.52
C ILE A 114 0.80 -28.31 -1.72
N LEU A 115 -0.12 -27.48 -2.17
CA LEU A 115 -1.03 -27.78 -3.28
C LEU A 115 -0.37 -27.66 -4.65
N LYS A 116 0.86 -27.14 -4.72
CA LYS A 116 1.57 -26.81 -5.99
C LYS A 116 0.71 -25.95 -6.92
N GLN A 117 -0.03 -25.01 -6.34
CA GLN A 117 -0.91 -24.11 -7.05
C GLN A 117 -0.67 -22.65 -6.63
N PRO A 118 -0.74 -21.71 -7.59
CA PRO A 118 -0.76 -20.30 -7.26
C PRO A 118 -2.01 -19.95 -6.43
N ILE A 119 -1.86 -19.01 -5.50
CA ILE A 119 -2.94 -18.66 -4.56
C ILE A 119 -4.18 -18.14 -5.27
N ASN A 120 -4.03 -17.39 -6.37
CA ASN A 120 -5.17 -16.91 -7.15
C ASN A 120 -6.05 -18.04 -7.70
N ARG A 121 -5.49 -19.21 -8.02
CA ARG A 121 -6.26 -20.39 -8.44
C ARG A 121 -7.01 -21.02 -7.28
N ILE A 122 -6.38 -21.06 -6.10
CA ILE A 122 -6.99 -21.61 -4.88
C ILE A 122 -8.18 -20.74 -4.45
N LEU A 123 -8.06 -19.42 -4.61
CA LEU A 123 -9.11 -18.44 -4.28
C LEU A 123 -10.22 -18.31 -5.35
N GLY A 124 -10.10 -19.03 -6.46
CA GLY A 124 -11.05 -18.95 -7.57
C GLY A 124 -10.65 -17.89 -8.59
N LEU A 125 -9.79 -18.27 -9.52
CA LEU A 125 -9.27 -17.38 -10.56
C LEU A 125 -10.40 -16.79 -11.42
N TYR A 126 -10.54 -15.47 -11.39
CA TYR A 126 -11.47 -14.73 -12.22
C TYR A 126 -10.77 -14.12 -13.44
N ARG A 127 -9.52 -13.62 -13.28
CA ARG A 127 -8.73 -13.02 -14.34
C ARG A 127 -7.24 -13.32 -14.14
N ASP A 128 -6.50 -13.37 -15.22
CA ASP A 128 -5.05 -13.61 -15.23
C ASP A 128 -4.23 -12.30 -15.37
N LYS A 129 -4.90 -11.21 -15.72
CA LYS A 129 -4.32 -9.87 -15.83
C LYS A 129 -5.21 -8.85 -15.12
N VAL A 130 -4.59 -7.91 -14.43
CA VAL A 130 -5.25 -6.79 -13.77
C VAL A 130 -4.79 -5.50 -14.44
N PRO A 131 -5.71 -4.61 -14.86
CA PRO A 131 -5.33 -3.27 -15.34
C PRO A 131 -4.53 -2.53 -14.27
N ALA A 132 -3.49 -1.85 -14.68
CA ALA A 132 -2.67 -1.03 -13.79
C ALA A 132 -2.68 0.42 -14.27
N TYR A 133 -2.70 1.35 -13.32
CA TYR A 133 -2.44 2.75 -13.57
C TYR A 133 -1.03 3.13 -13.09
N ALA A 134 -0.44 4.14 -13.71
CA ALA A 134 0.74 4.78 -13.14
C ALA A 134 0.31 5.71 -12.00
N SER A 135 1.03 5.69 -10.89
CA SER A 135 0.78 6.58 -9.76
C SER A 135 2.04 7.36 -9.43
N THR A 136 1.89 8.64 -9.18
CA THR A 136 2.94 9.45 -8.58
C THR A 136 2.97 9.27 -7.08
N MET A 137 4.06 9.69 -6.44
CA MET A 137 4.17 9.80 -4.99
C MET A 137 4.31 11.28 -4.61
N CYS A 138 3.73 11.65 -3.48
CA CYS A 138 4.00 12.94 -2.89
C CYS A 138 5.47 13.05 -2.49
N GLY A 139 5.99 14.27 -2.55
CA GLY A 139 7.38 14.50 -2.21
C GLY A 139 8.37 14.23 -3.34
N ASP A 140 7.91 13.83 -4.52
CA ASP A 140 8.77 13.75 -5.70
C ASP A 140 9.43 15.11 -6.01
N GLU A 141 8.80 16.23 -5.58
CA GLU A 141 9.42 17.54 -5.54
C GLU A 141 10.75 17.55 -4.76
N MET A 142 10.84 16.82 -3.68
CA MET A 142 12.07 16.72 -2.86
C MET A 142 13.23 16.11 -3.62
N ASN A 143 12.98 15.40 -4.70
CA ASN A 143 13.97 14.73 -5.55
C ASN A 143 14.20 15.45 -6.90
N GLY A 144 13.69 16.68 -7.03
CA GLY A 144 13.88 17.49 -8.23
C GLY A 144 12.97 17.11 -9.39
N GLY A 145 11.82 16.51 -9.12
CA GLY A 145 10.77 16.23 -10.10
C GLY A 145 9.38 16.56 -9.57
N LEU A 146 8.41 16.73 -10.47
CA LEU A 146 6.99 16.93 -10.14
C LEU A 146 6.71 18.12 -9.19
N SER A 147 7.47 19.21 -9.37
CA SER A 147 7.31 20.43 -8.57
C SER A 147 6.29 21.41 -9.15
N THR A 148 5.85 21.19 -10.39
CA THR A 148 4.93 22.06 -11.12
C THR A 148 3.84 21.26 -11.86
N PRO A 149 2.69 21.88 -12.18
CA PRO A 149 1.66 21.26 -13.02
C PRO A 149 2.20 20.74 -14.35
N GLU A 150 3.13 21.46 -14.97
CA GLU A 150 3.73 21.09 -16.26
C GLU A 150 4.62 19.85 -16.17
N GLU A 151 5.29 19.66 -15.04
CA GLU A 151 6.09 18.45 -14.78
C GLU A 151 5.20 17.23 -14.59
N TYR A 152 4.08 17.37 -13.85
CA TYR A 152 3.06 16.32 -13.76
C TYR A 152 2.49 15.95 -15.14
N ALA A 153 2.18 16.94 -15.96
CA ALA A 153 1.67 16.74 -17.31
C ALA A 153 2.67 15.94 -18.19
N LYS A 154 3.94 16.34 -18.20
CA LYS A 154 5.00 15.63 -18.94
C LYS A 154 5.20 14.20 -18.46
N PHE A 155 5.18 14.01 -17.14
CA PHE A 155 5.35 12.68 -16.56
C PHE A 155 4.18 11.76 -16.87
N ALA A 156 2.94 12.27 -16.78
CA ALA A 156 1.75 11.54 -17.16
C ALA A 156 1.77 11.16 -18.65
N GLU A 157 2.11 12.11 -19.52
CA GLU A 157 2.23 11.84 -20.95
C GLU A 157 3.26 10.75 -21.25
N TRP A 158 4.42 10.78 -20.58
CA TRP A 158 5.45 9.74 -20.69
C TRP A 158 4.96 8.38 -20.20
N CYS A 159 4.26 8.33 -19.07
CA CYS A 159 3.68 7.09 -18.55
C CYS A 159 2.69 6.47 -19.53
N ILE A 160 1.84 7.27 -20.15
CA ILE A 160 0.83 6.79 -21.10
C ILE A 160 1.47 6.39 -22.43
N LYS A 161 2.27 7.29 -23.05
CA LYS A 161 2.79 7.09 -24.41
C LYS A 161 3.97 6.13 -24.48
N GLU A 162 4.93 6.24 -23.54
CA GLU A 162 6.18 5.50 -23.59
C GLU A 162 6.15 4.22 -22.71
N ARG A 163 5.42 4.24 -21.60
CA ARG A 163 5.34 3.09 -20.69
C ARG A 163 4.10 2.23 -20.91
N GLY A 164 3.11 2.72 -21.69
CA GLY A 164 1.91 1.98 -22.06
C GLY A 164 0.86 1.82 -20.95
N TYR A 165 0.93 2.63 -19.89
CA TYR A 165 -0.14 2.68 -18.90
C TYR A 165 -1.42 3.22 -19.51
N GLN A 166 -2.56 2.74 -19.04
CA GLN A 166 -3.87 3.09 -19.58
C GLN A 166 -4.66 4.03 -18.65
N ALA A 167 -4.09 4.37 -17.51
CA ALA A 167 -4.67 5.29 -16.55
C ALA A 167 -3.55 5.92 -15.70
N PHE A 168 -3.83 7.05 -15.07
CA PHE A 168 -2.85 7.78 -14.27
C PHE A 168 -3.49 8.34 -13.00
N LYS A 169 -2.80 8.19 -11.85
CA LYS A 169 -3.19 8.75 -10.56
C LYS A 169 -2.16 9.78 -10.09
N LEU A 170 -2.65 10.98 -9.80
CA LEU A 170 -1.85 12.01 -9.18
C LEU A 170 -1.91 11.85 -7.66
N HIS A 171 -0.76 11.69 -7.01
CA HIS A 171 -0.54 12.19 -5.67
C HIS A 171 0.02 13.60 -5.83
N THR A 172 -0.70 14.58 -5.37
CA THR A 172 -0.27 15.97 -5.40
C THR A 172 0.55 16.31 -4.15
N TRP A 173 0.79 17.57 -3.90
CA TRP A 173 1.64 18.02 -2.81
C TRP A 173 0.90 17.99 -1.48
N TYR A 174 1.55 17.44 -0.46
CA TYR A 174 1.04 17.39 0.91
C TYR A 174 2.19 17.54 1.93
N PRO A 175 1.95 17.72 3.23
CA PRO A 175 3.01 17.77 4.22
C PRO A 175 3.97 16.54 4.10
N PRO A 176 5.31 16.73 4.28
CA PRO A 176 5.95 17.89 4.92
C PRO A 176 6.26 19.09 3.99
N ILE A 177 5.76 19.15 2.78
CA ILE A 177 5.92 20.32 1.90
C ILE A 177 5.25 21.53 2.55
N LYS A 178 6.02 22.59 2.84
CA LYS A 178 5.60 23.68 3.72
C LYS A 178 4.36 24.46 3.28
N TRP A 179 4.10 24.53 1.97
CA TRP A 179 2.97 25.26 1.39
C TRP A 179 1.78 24.35 1.08
N ALA A 180 1.94 23.04 1.19
CA ALA A 180 0.88 22.06 0.94
C ALA A 180 0.06 21.79 2.23
N PRO A 181 -1.21 21.40 2.10
CA PRO A 181 -1.91 21.25 0.81
C PRO A 181 -2.32 22.60 0.21
N ASP A 182 -2.32 22.68 -1.12
CA ASP A 182 -2.91 23.79 -1.88
C ASP A 182 -3.89 23.26 -2.93
N PRO A 183 -5.21 23.19 -2.58
CA PRO A 183 -6.22 22.66 -3.48
C PRO A 183 -6.28 23.36 -4.86
N LYS A 184 -5.93 24.65 -4.91
CA LYS A 184 -5.91 25.39 -6.19
C LYS A 184 -4.73 24.99 -7.07
N MET A 185 -3.59 24.69 -6.47
CA MET A 185 -2.43 24.19 -7.19
C MET A 185 -2.67 22.77 -7.68
N ASP A 186 -3.30 21.94 -6.83
CA ASP A 186 -3.65 20.56 -7.18
C ASP A 186 -4.58 20.50 -8.40
N ILE A 187 -5.60 21.35 -8.46
CA ILE A 187 -6.48 21.44 -9.64
C ILE A 187 -5.73 21.92 -10.89
N LYS A 188 -4.74 22.80 -10.76
CA LYS A 188 -3.91 23.18 -11.92
C LYS A 188 -3.11 21.98 -12.45
N ALA A 189 -2.54 21.17 -11.55
CA ALA A 189 -1.86 19.95 -11.95
C ALA A 189 -2.81 18.95 -12.62
N CYS A 190 -4.01 18.75 -12.06
CA CYS A 190 -5.04 17.91 -12.65
C CYS A 190 -5.45 18.38 -14.05
N ALA A 191 -5.64 19.68 -14.25
CA ALA A 191 -6.00 20.27 -15.54
C ALA A 191 -4.86 20.11 -16.57
N ALA A 192 -3.62 20.37 -16.17
CA ALA A 192 -2.46 20.20 -17.03
C ALA A 192 -2.26 18.74 -17.48
N VAL A 193 -2.46 17.80 -16.56
CA VAL A 193 -2.41 16.36 -16.88
C VAL A 193 -3.53 15.99 -17.84
N ARG A 194 -4.78 16.43 -17.59
CA ARG A 194 -5.90 16.17 -18.49
C ARG A 194 -5.66 16.69 -19.89
N GLU A 195 -5.12 17.90 -20.03
CA GLU A 195 -4.77 18.48 -21.33
C GLU A 195 -3.70 17.65 -22.05
N ALA A 196 -2.68 17.18 -21.33
CA ALA A 196 -1.57 16.43 -21.92
C ALA A 196 -1.94 15.01 -22.38
N VAL A 197 -2.80 14.31 -21.63
CA VAL A 197 -3.11 12.90 -21.94
C VAL A 197 -4.41 12.71 -22.72
N GLY A 198 -5.24 13.76 -22.84
CA GLY A 198 -6.53 13.73 -23.56
C GLY A 198 -7.68 13.18 -22.71
N ASP A 199 -8.90 13.22 -23.26
CA ASP A 199 -10.15 12.97 -22.52
C ASP A 199 -10.41 11.48 -22.23
N ASP A 200 -9.82 10.59 -23.00
CA ASP A 200 -10.09 9.13 -22.94
C ASP A 200 -9.30 8.41 -21.82
N ILE A 201 -8.28 9.05 -21.27
CA ILE A 201 -7.45 8.44 -20.21
C ILE A 201 -8.13 8.62 -18.85
N PRO A 202 -8.45 7.52 -18.13
CA PRO A 202 -8.92 7.62 -16.76
C PRO A 202 -7.87 8.28 -15.86
N LEU A 203 -8.26 9.36 -15.19
CA LEU A 203 -7.42 10.10 -14.25
C LEU A 203 -8.00 10.01 -12.85
N MET A 204 -7.14 9.95 -11.85
CA MET A 204 -7.48 9.90 -10.43
C MET A 204 -6.64 10.91 -9.66
N LEU A 205 -7.21 11.46 -8.60
CA LEU A 205 -6.51 12.32 -7.65
C LEU A 205 -6.49 11.66 -6.28
N ASP A 206 -5.34 11.69 -5.62
CA ASP A 206 -5.12 11.21 -4.27
C ASP A 206 -4.38 12.30 -3.47
N PRO A 207 -5.10 13.10 -2.67
CA PRO A 207 -4.52 14.17 -1.86
C PRO A 207 -4.07 13.69 -0.47
N HIS A 208 -4.08 12.40 -0.21
CA HIS A 208 -3.57 11.78 1.01
C HIS A 208 -4.13 12.38 2.31
N HIS A 209 -5.43 12.34 2.50
CA HIS A 209 -6.22 12.77 3.68
C HIS A 209 -6.11 14.28 4.05
N ASN A 210 -5.52 15.13 3.21
CA ASN A 210 -5.09 16.47 3.62
C ASN A 210 -6.12 17.60 3.39
N TYR A 211 -7.29 17.32 2.81
CA TYR A 211 -8.27 18.36 2.56
C TYR A 211 -9.26 18.54 3.74
N SER A 212 -9.66 19.77 3.93
CA SER A 212 -10.88 20.05 4.70
C SER A 212 -12.12 19.56 3.94
N ARG A 213 -13.26 19.42 4.64
CA ARG A 213 -14.55 19.05 4.00
C ARG A 213 -14.94 20.01 2.85
N LEU A 214 -14.68 21.30 3.03
CA LEU A 214 -15.03 22.31 2.02
C LEU A 214 -14.09 22.24 0.82
N ASP A 215 -12.80 22.02 1.05
CA ASP A 215 -11.83 21.85 -0.03
C ASP A 215 -12.13 20.55 -0.81
N ALA A 216 -12.40 19.45 -0.12
CA ALA A 216 -12.76 18.18 -0.75
C ALA A 216 -14.02 18.32 -1.65
N LEU A 217 -15.05 19.03 -1.17
CA LEU A 217 -16.24 19.30 -1.98
C LEU A 217 -15.93 20.18 -3.20
N TRP A 218 -15.14 21.25 -2.99
CA TRP A 218 -14.74 22.13 -4.10
C TRP A 218 -13.91 21.39 -5.14
N ILE A 219 -12.87 20.65 -4.69
CA ILE A 219 -12.03 19.83 -5.55
C ILE A 219 -12.87 18.81 -6.32
N GLY A 220 -13.78 18.09 -5.65
CA GLY A 220 -14.63 17.10 -6.30
C GLY A 220 -15.40 17.70 -7.48
N LYS A 221 -15.98 18.89 -7.30
CA LYS A 221 -16.69 19.61 -8.39
C LYS A 221 -15.78 20.06 -9.53
N GLU A 222 -14.54 20.40 -9.26
CA GLU A 222 -13.59 20.73 -10.32
C GLU A 222 -13.09 19.47 -11.05
N LEU A 223 -12.89 18.36 -10.33
CA LEU A 223 -12.55 17.08 -10.94
C LEU A 223 -13.62 16.50 -11.84
N GLU A 224 -14.92 16.70 -11.49
CA GLU A 224 -16.03 16.37 -12.39
C GLU A 224 -15.93 17.08 -13.73
N LYS A 225 -15.61 18.39 -13.75
CA LYS A 225 -15.41 19.16 -14.97
C LYS A 225 -14.23 18.66 -15.82
N LEU A 226 -13.22 18.10 -15.14
CA LEU A 226 -12.04 17.51 -15.77
C LEU A 226 -12.22 16.03 -16.13
N ASN A 227 -13.39 15.46 -15.94
CA ASN A 227 -13.70 14.05 -16.19
C ASN A 227 -12.74 13.08 -15.47
N PHE A 228 -12.47 13.34 -14.20
CA PHE A 228 -11.69 12.44 -13.34
C PHE A 228 -12.55 11.25 -12.92
N HIS A 229 -11.91 10.09 -12.79
CA HIS A 229 -12.61 8.84 -12.52
C HIS A 229 -12.94 8.68 -11.02
N TRP A 230 -12.01 9.04 -10.13
CA TRP A 230 -12.28 9.15 -8.69
C TRP A 230 -11.35 10.14 -8.01
N MET A 231 -11.72 10.53 -6.81
CA MET A 231 -10.90 11.20 -5.81
C MET A 231 -10.70 10.21 -4.65
N GLU A 232 -9.46 9.87 -4.33
CA GLU A 232 -9.07 8.92 -3.31
C GLU A 232 -8.76 9.66 -2.02
N GLU A 233 -9.25 9.17 -0.90
CA GLU A 233 -8.91 9.61 0.45
C GLU A 233 -8.77 11.14 0.63
N PRO A 234 -9.77 11.95 0.23
CA PRO A 234 -9.61 13.41 0.27
C PRO A 234 -9.52 14.01 1.68
N MET A 235 -10.05 13.30 2.68
CA MET A 235 -10.15 13.75 4.07
C MET A 235 -9.71 12.65 5.02
N ASP A 236 -9.58 12.97 6.31
CA ASP A 236 -9.31 12.00 7.37
C ASP A 236 -10.27 10.80 7.30
N GLU A 237 -9.73 9.60 7.13
CA GLU A 237 -10.47 8.36 6.96
C GLU A 237 -11.25 7.93 8.20
N SER A 238 -10.90 8.43 9.38
CA SER A 238 -11.65 8.16 10.61
C SER A 238 -13.01 8.86 10.65
N SER A 239 -13.22 9.85 9.77
CA SER A 239 -14.45 10.64 9.74
C SER A 239 -15.48 10.09 8.74
N MET A 240 -16.09 8.95 9.03
CA MET A 240 -17.13 8.34 8.18
C MET A 240 -18.26 9.31 7.83
N SER A 241 -18.67 10.20 8.77
CA SER A 241 -19.71 11.20 8.52
C SER A 241 -19.30 12.24 7.47
N SER A 242 -18.00 12.53 7.33
CA SER A 242 -17.51 13.44 6.30
C SER A 242 -17.57 12.80 4.90
N TYR A 243 -17.28 11.49 4.82
CA TYR A 243 -17.38 10.75 3.55
C TYR A 243 -18.83 10.59 3.11
N ILE A 244 -19.75 10.24 4.02
CA ILE A 244 -21.20 10.18 3.73
C ILE A 244 -21.66 11.53 3.20
N TRP A 245 -21.35 12.63 3.90
CA TRP A 245 -21.71 13.98 3.48
C TRP A 245 -21.14 14.37 2.11
N LEU A 246 -19.92 13.93 1.77
CA LEU A 246 -19.32 14.24 0.47
C LEU A 246 -19.96 13.44 -0.67
N SER A 247 -20.49 12.25 -0.38
CA SER A 247 -21.12 11.35 -1.36
C SER A 247 -22.56 11.72 -1.69
N ASP A 248 -23.25 12.49 -0.81
CA ASP A 248 -24.62 12.99 -0.99
C ASP A 248 -24.66 14.27 -1.89
#